data_82b948da3b9418e0ab64daef815e1edb
#
_entry.id   82b948da3b9418e0ab64daef815e1edb
#
_cell.length_a   1.000
_cell.length_b   1.000
_cell.length_c   1.000
_cell.angle_alpha   90.00
_cell.angle_beta   90.00
_cell.angle_gamma   90.00
#
_symmetry.space_group_name_H-M   'P 1'
#
loop_
_entity.id
_entity.type
_entity.pdbx_description
1 polymer ?
#
loop_
_entity_poly.entity_id
_entity_poly.type
_entity_poly.pdbx_seq_one_letter_code
_entity_poly.pdbx_strand_id
1 'polypeptide(L)' 'METVPVVVPQMGVVEEFILLEWLVDDGSSVAEGQALATIETEKTELEVESPATGQLQILLSPSPEPIQIAEPLATIVSG' A
#
# COMPACT_ATOMS: atom_id res chain seq x y z
N MET A 1 -13.20 3.41 -16.44
CA MET A 1 -12.23 2.66 -15.62
C MET A 1 -11.27 3.65 -14.98
N GLU A 2 -11.18 3.64 -13.66
CA GLU A 2 -10.30 4.55 -12.95
C GLU A 2 -9.20 3.78 -12.23
N THR A 3 -8.07 4.41 -12.09
CA THR A 3 -6.93 3.82 -11.38
C THR A 3 -6.57 4.75 -10.22
N VAL A 4 -6.57 4.20 -9.01
CA VAL A 4 -6.26 4.94 -7.80
C VAL A 4 -4.98 4.38 -7.21
N PRO A 5 -3.94 5.21 -7.02
CA PRO A 5 -2.69 4.71 -6.43
C PRO A 5 -2.85 4.41 -4.95
N VAL A 6 -2.20 3.34 -4.50
CA VAL A 6 -2.12 2.99 -3.08
C VAL A 6 -0.81 3.56 -2.57
N VAL A 7 -0.91 4.55 -1.70
CA VAL A 7 0.27 5.23 -1.14
C VAL A 7 0.17 5.28 0.37
N VAL A 8 1.30 5.37 1.03
CA VAL A 8 1.35 5.57 2.48
C VAL A 8 1.18 7.07 2.74
N PRO A 9 0.19 7.47 3.57
CA PRO A 9 -0.01 8.89 3.84
C PRO A 9 1.17 9.48 4.61
N GLN A 10 1.40 10.76 4.42
CA GLN A 10 2.45 11.49 5.16
C GLN A 10 2.15 11.41 6.65
N MET A 11 3.14 11.01 7.44
CA MET A 11 3.00 10.84 8.89
C MET A 11 4.12 11.59 9.61
N GLY A 12 3.92 12.88 9.83
CA GLY A 12 4.90 13.70 10.54
C GLY A 12 6.24 13.71 9.86
N VAL A 13 7.28 13.26 10.56
CA VAL A 13 8.66 13.28 10.05
C VAL A 13 9.08 11.99 9.37
N VAL A 14 8.15 11.05 9.18
CA VAL A 14 8.48 9.79 8.51
C VAL A 14 8.69 10.06 7.03
N GLU A 15 9.84 9.70 6.52
CA GLU A 15 10.21 9.91 5.12
C GLU A 15 10.25 8.64 4.31
N GLU A 16 10.41 7.49 4.97
CA GLU A 16 10.48 6.21 4.28
C GLU A 16 9.94 5.09 5.15
N PHE A 17 9.64 3.97 4.52
CA PHE A 17 9.11 2.80 5.21
C PHE A 17 9.61 1.53 4.53
N ILE A 18 9.42 0.40 5.22
CA ILE A 18 9.74 -0.91 4.67
C ILE A 18 8.44 -1.67 4.45
N LEU A 19 8.27 -2.22 3.27
CA LEU A 19 7.09 -3.05 2.97
C LEU A 19 7.40 -4.46 3.48
N LEU A 20 6.65 -4.89 4.51
CA LEU A 20 6.88 -6.17 5.16
C LEU A 20 6.18 -7.31 4.43
N GLU A 21 4.89 -7.16 4.16
CA GLU A 21 4.13 -8.20 3.47
C GLU A 21 2.83 -7.65 2.87
N TRP A 22 2.33 -8.34 1.87
CA TRP A 22 1.00 -8.12 1.33
C TRP A 22 0.03 -9.07 2.02
N LEU A 23 -1.13 -8.54 2.41
CA LEU A 23 -2.18 -9.32 3.08
C LEU A 23 -3.17 -9.91 2.08
N VAL A 24 -3.13 -9.47 0.84
CA VAL A 24 -3.99 -9.95 -0.24
C VAL A 24 -3.14 -10.22 -1.47
N ASP A 25 -3.66 -11.05 -2.37
CA ASP A 25 -2.95 -11.41 -3.59
C ASP A 25 -3.10 -10.36 -4.68
N ASP A 26 -2.13 -10.31 -5.58
CA ASP A 26 -2.21 -9.48 -6.77
C ASP A 26 -3.42 -9.93 -7.60
N GLY A 27 -4.19 -8.96 -8.07
CA GLY A 27 -5.39 -9.24 -8.85
C GLY A 27 -6.64 -9.46 -8.03
N SER A 28 -6.54 -9.42 -6.69
CA SER A 28 -7.69 -9.61 -5.81
C SER A 28 -8.66 -8.44 -5.86
N SER A 29 -9.94 -8.72 -5.64
CA SER A 29 -10.92 -7.68 -5.42
C SER A 29 -10.80 -7.19 -3.99
N VAL A 30 -10.72 -5.89 -3.81
CA VAL A 30 -10.58 -5.28 -2.48
C VAL A 30 -11.62 -4.20 -2.28
N ALA A 31 -11.96 -3.96 -1.03
CA ALA A 31 -12.93 -2.92 -0.67
C ALA A 31 -12.18 -1.73 -0.09
N GLU A 32 -12.76 -0.54 -0.25
CA GLU A 32 -12.22 0.66 0.37
C GLU A 32 -12.12 0.44 1.89
N GLY A 33 -10.96 0.78 2.47
CA GLY A 33 -10.72 0.60 3.89
C GLY A 33 -10.16 -0.77 4.27
N GLN A 34 -10.10 -1.71 3.33
CA GLN A 34 -9.58 -3.03 3.59
C GLN A 34 -8.05 -2.97 3.73
N ALA A 35 -7.51 -3.65 4.74
CA ALA A 35 -6.06 -3.72 4.93
C ALA A 35 -5.44 -4.51 3.79
N LEU A 36 -4.45 -3.94 3.13
CA LEU A 36 -3.79 -4.52 1.96
C LEU A 36 -2.39 -5.03 2.25
N ALA A 37 -1.65 -4.32 3.09
CA ALA A 37 -0.25 -4.64 3.34
C ALA A 37 0.16 -4.14 4.71
N THR A 38 1.26 -4.72 5.22
CA THR A 38 1.87 -4.28 6.46
C THR A 38 3.19 -3.60 6.12
N ILE A 39 3.41 -2.44 6.71
CA ILE A 39 4.65 -1.69 6.54
C ILE A 39 5.25 -1.40 7.91
N GLU A 40 6.55 -1.09 7.91
CA GLU A 40 7.26 -0.73 9.12
C GLU A 40 7.94 0.62 8.92
N THR A 41 7.78 1.51 9.89
CA THR A 41 8.52 2.76 9.93
C THR A 41 9.53 2.64 11.07
N GLU A 42 10.39 3.63 11.25
CA GLU A 42 11.36 3.60 12.32
C GLU A 42 10.74 3.57 13.72
N LYS A 43 9.46 3.90 13.83
CA LYS A 43 8.79 3.99 15.12
C LYS A 43 7.73 2.93 15.35
N THR A 44 7.11 2.39 14.30
CA THR A 44 5.98 1.49 14.46
C THR A 44 5.71 0.71 13.19
N GLU A 45 4.85 -0.30 13.32
CA GLU A 45 4.30 -1.03 12.19
C GLU A 45 2.88 -0.57 11.95
N LEU A 46 2.48 -0.50 10.69
CA LEU A 46 1.17 -0.03 10.28
C LEU A 46 0.62 -0.91 9.16
N GLU A 47 -0.70 -0.90 9.03
CA GLU A 47 -1.36 -1.53 7.89
C GLU A 47 -1.76 -0.45 6.90
N VAL A 48 -1.55 -0.73 5.61
CA VAL A 48 -1.96 0.18 4.54
C VAL A 48 -3.34 -0.26 4.08
N GLU A 49 -4.30 0.67 4.10
CA GLU A 49 -5.67 0.40 3.71
C GLU A 49 -5.93 0.81 2.27
N SER A 50 -6.88 0.13 1.65
CA SER A 50 -7.25 0.45 0.28
C SER A 50 -7.97 1.80 0.20
N PRO A 51 -7.55 2.70 -0.70
CA PRO A 51 -8.22 3.98 -0.89
C PRO A 51 -9.50 3.89 -1.70
N ALA A 52 -9.79 2.73 -2.28
CA ALA A 52 -10.94 2.57 -3.15
C ALA A 52 -11.34 1.10 -3.25
N THR A 53 -12.52 0.85 -3.78
CA THR A 53 -12.99 -0.51 -4.08
C THR A 53 -12.66 -0.83 -5.52
N GLY A 54 -12.07 -1.98 -5.76
CA GLY A 54 -11.70 -2.40 -7.10
C GLY A 54 -10.75 -3.58 -7.09
N GLN A 55 -10.00 -3.74 -8.17
CA GLN A 55 -9.05 -4.82 -8.31
C GLN A 55 -7.63 -4.32 -8.02
N LEU A 56 -6.93 -5.05 -7.17
CA LEU A 56 -5.58 -4.66 -6.77
C LEU A 56 -4.55 -5.07 -7.82
N GLN A 57 -3.66 -4.14 -8.15
CA GLN A 57 -2.50 -4.43 -9.00
C GLN A 57 -1.26 -4.05 -8.20
N ILE A 58 -0.52 -5.05 -7.75
CA ILE A 58 0.68 -4.84 -6.94
C ILE A 58 1.83 -4.36 -7.81
N LEU A 59 2.48 -3.27 -7.40
CA LEU A 59 3.63 -2.72 -8.11
C LEU A 59 4.96 -3.04 -7.43
N LEU A 60 4.96 -3.12 -6.10
CA LEU A 60 6.17 -3.35 -5.32
C LEU A 60 6.07 -4.65 -4.52
N SER A 61 7.16 -5.39 -4.45
CA SER A 61 7.23 -6.60 -3.66
C SER A 61 7.82 -6.31 -2.28
N PRO A 62 7.51 -7.14 -1.27
CA PRO A 62 8.14 -6.99 0.04
C PRO A 62 9.66 -7.05 -0.09
N SER A 63 10.34 -6.15 0.61
CA SER A 63 11.79 -6.04 0.52
C SER A 63 12.31 -5.33 1.77
N PRO A 64 13.54 -5.65 2.22
CA PRO A 64 14.14 -4.93 3.33
C PRO A 64 14.63 -3.54 2.95
N GLU A 65 14.54 -3.17 1.67
CA GLU A 65 14.98 -1.86 1.21
C GLU A 65 13.94 -0.80 1.51
N PRO A 66 14.36 0.39 2.01
CA PRO A 66 13.42 1.48 2.30
C PRO A 66 12.75 2.02 1.05
N ILE A 67 11.47 2.36 1.21
CA ILE A 67 10.65 2.96 0.16
C ILE A 67 10.27 4.36 0.62
N GLN A 68 10.33 5.32 -0.29
CA GLN A 68 9.97 6.70 0.00
C GLN A 68 8.48 6.83 0.28
N ILE A 69 8.12 7.66 1.24
CA ILE A 69 6.71 8.01 1.51
C ILE A 69 6.10 8.58 0.22
N ALA A 70 4.85 8.24 -0.03
CA ALA A 70 4.08 8.67 -1.20
C ALA A 70 4.44 7.95 -2.50
N GLU A 71 5.42 7.03 -2.49
CA GLU A 71 5.66 6.20 -3.65
C GLU A 71 4.55 5.16 -3.76
N PRO A 72 3.91 4.99 -4.93
CA PRO A 72 2.82 4.02 -5.07
C PRO A 72 3.29 2.59 -4.84
N LEU A 73 2.60 1.87 -3.96
CA LEU A 73 2.86 0.45 -3.69
C LEU A 73 2.10 -0.43 -4.66
N ALA A 74 0.96 0.05 -5.09
CA ALA A 74 0.03 -0.68 -5.94
C ALA A 74 -0.96 0.31 -6.52
N THR A 75 -1.85 -0.19 -7.36
CA THR A 75 -2.98 0.59 -7.87
C THR A 75 -4.25 -0.21 -7.70
N ILE A 76 -5.37 0.50 -7.56
CA ILE A 76 -6.68 -0.11 -7.53
C ILE A 76 -7.38 0.29 -8.82
N VAL A 77 -7.79 -0.70 -9.59
CA VAL A 77 -8.52 -0.46 -10.83
C VAL A 77 -10.00 -0.65 -10.53
N SER A 78 -10.78 0.43 -10.69
CA SER A 78 -12.22 0.41 -10.45
C SER A 78 -12.96 0.64 -11.77
N GLY A 79 -14.18 0.21 -11.80
CA GLY A 79 -14.99 0.40 -12.98
C GLY A 79 -15.78 -0.83 -13.39
#